data_672a3fbd21de9900a40c48d2a9f6686f
#
_entry.id   672a3fbd21de9900a40c48d2a9f6686f
#
_cell.length_a   1.000
_cell.length_b   1.000
_cell.length_c   1.000
_cell.angle_alpha   90.00
_cell.angle_beta   90.00
_cell.angle_gamma   90.00
#
_symmetry.space_group_name_H-M   'P 1'
#
loop_
_entity.id
_entity.type
_entity.pdbx_description
1 polymer ?
#
loop_
_entity_poly.entity_id
_entity_poly.type
_entity_poly.pdbx_seq_one_letter_code
_entity_poly.pdbx_strand_id
1 'polypeptide(L)'
;MSKHSLKQSVRTFFYYSNMRLILLCLAASVYGCLLVYSAARSADNGMSGVIMQIGASIVGLILAMLISQVDYEDICRLWPVWSAIAVGLVLLTFTPLGLNVAGTDDTAWLGVRIGSFRLTFQPAELMKITFIITFAVHLSRVQQDIRRFKTLVLLALHAMIPIGLVFLQGDDGTALVFIMIFLSMLLVSGVNLLYYVLGLAGVCALVPLAWTYLLTDDKKARFLCILPPYIEKYLGTTGWQQYEGLKAIGSGQLTGLGYLKGGNGFSFARNNDLIF
;
A
#
# COMPACT_ATOMS: atom_id res chain seq x y z
N MET A 1 -23.52 -24.43 -7.01
CA MET A 1 -24.33 -23.22 -6.77
C MET A 1 -25.39 -23.12 -7.88
N SER A 2 -26.68 -23.15 -7.53
CA SER A 2 -27.78 -23.04 -8.48
C SER A 2 -27.86 -21.64 -9.09
N LYS A 3 -28.24 -21.50 -10.38
CA LYS A 3 -28.45 -20.20 -11.08
C LYS A 3 -29.37 -19.24 -10.31
N HIS A 4 -30.28 -19.76 -9.51
CA HIS A 4 -31.18 -18.99 -8.63
C HIS A 4 -30.44 -18.29 -7.47
N SER A 5 -29.43 -18.94 -6.90
CA SER A 5 -28.61 -18.40 -5.80
C SER A 5 -27.76 -17.20 -6.23
N LEU A 6 -27.10 -17.27 -7.39
CA LEU A 6 -26.22 -16.20 -7.88
C LEU A 6 -27.01 -14.91 -8.18
N LYS A 7 -28.15 -15.03 -8.84
CA LYS A 7 -29.02 -13.89 -9.20
C LYS A 7 -29.57 -13.20 -7.93
N GLN A 8 -29.88 -13.99 -6.92
CA GLN A 8 -30.37 -13.48 -5.64
C GLN A 8 -29.24 -12.76 -4.87
N SER A 9 -28.05 -13.33 -4.82
CA SER A 9 -26.87 -12.70 -4.21
C SER A 9 -26.50 -11.37 -4.83
N VAL A 10 -26.49 -11.30 -6.17
CA VAL A 10 -26.24 -10.03 -6.90
C VAL A 10 -27.31 -8.99 -6.58
N ARG A 11 -28.60 -9.39 -6.57
CA ARG A 11 -29.70 -8.47 -6.24
C ARG A 11 -29.60 -7.97 -4.80
N THR A 12 -29.26 -8.83 -3.86
CA THR A 12 -29.08 -8.49 -2.44
C THR A 12 -27.91 -7.54 -2.25
N PHE A 13 -26.80 -7.78 -2.93
CA PHE A 13 -25.64 -6.89 -2.93
C PHE A 13 -26.03 -5.48 -3.35
N PHE A 14 -26.64 -5.30 -4.52
CA PHE A 14 -27.02 -3.98 -5.01
C PHE A 14 -28.11 -3.30 -4.17
N TYR A 15 -28.96 -4.06 -3.50
CA TYR A 15 -30.02 -3.50 -2.66
C TYR A 15 -29.50 -2.95 -1.32
N TYR A 16 -28.55 -3.64 -0.69
CA TYR A 16 -28.02 -3.28 0.62
C TYR A 16 -26.71 -2.49 0.58
N SER A 17 -26.05 -2.44 -0.57
CA SER A 17 -24.79 -1.73 -0.73
C SER A 17 -24.97 -0.22 -0.88
N ASN A 18 -23.98 0.52 -0.41
CA ASN A 18 -23.92 1.96 -0.68
C ASN A 18 -23.58 2.21 -2.16
N MET A 19 -24.60 2.42 -2.98
CA MET A 19 -24.44 2.64 -4.41
C MET A 19 -23.55 3.84 -4.75
N ARG A 20 -23.53 4.88 -3.90
CA ARG A 20 -22.65 6.05 -4.12
C ARG A 20 -21.18 5.65 -4.02
N LEU A 21 -20.83 4.82 -3.02
CA LEU A 21 -19.46 4.30 -2.84
C LEU A 21 -19.05 3.42 -4.04
N ILE A 22 -19.93 2.51 -4.47
CA ILE A 22 -19.66 1.64 -5.62
C ILE A 22 -19.43 2.47 -6.89
N LEU A 23 -20.29 3.46 -7.15
CA LEU A 23 -20.15 4.33 -8.31
C LEU A 23 -18.85 5.14 -8.28
N LEU A 24 -18.44 5.64 -7.11
CA LEU A 24 -17.16 6.33 -6.95
C LEU A 24 -15.97 5.39 -7.21
N CYS A 25 -16.00 4.17 -6.68
CA CYS A 25 -14.96 3.17 -6.95
C CYS A 25 -14.88 2.79 -8.43
N LEU A 26 -16.04 2.61 -9.09
CA LEU A 26 -16.08 2.33 -10.53
C LEU A 26 -15.56 3.50 -11.35
N ALA A 27 -15.99 4.74 -11.03
CA ALA A 27 -15.49 5.94 -11.70
C ALA A 27 -13.97 6.09 -11.55
N ALA A 28 -13.43 5.87 -10.33
CA ALA A 28 -11.99 5.88 -10.08
C ALA A 28 -11.26 4.79 -10.87
N SER A 29 -11.82 3.58 -10.95
CA SER A 29 -11.24 2.47 -11.71
C SER A 29 -11.23 2.76 -13.22
N VAL A 30 -12.32 3.29 -13.75
CA VAL A 30 -12.39 3.70 -15.17
C VAL A 30 -11.40 4.82 -15.46
N TYR A 31 -11.33 5.83 -14.59
CA TYR A 31 -10.37 6.92 -14.71
C TYR A 31 -8.93 6.39 -14.68
N GLY A 32 -8.60 5.50 -13.75
CA GLY A 32 -7.30 4.83 -13.70
C GLY A 32 -6.96 4.07 -14.98
N CYS A 33 -7.92 3.31 -15.55
CA CYS A 33 -7.74 2.61 -16.82
C CYS A 33 -7.46 3.58 -17.99
N LEU A 34 -8.15 4.73 -18.03
CA LEU A 34 -7.92 5.75 -19.05
C LEU A 34 -6.53 6.36 -18.93
N LEU A 35 -6.06 6.65 -17.71
CA LEU A 35 -4.73 7.18 -17.47
C LEU A 35 -3.64 6.16 -17.85
N VAL A 36 -3.78 4.91 -17.40
CA VAL A 36 -2.85 3.83 -17.77
C VAL A 36 -2.81 3.65 -19.28
N TYR A 37 -3.95 3.70 -19.96
CA TYR A 37 -4.02 3.62 -21.43
C TYR A 37 -3.27 4.79 -22.09
N SER A 38 -3.49 6.02 -21.60
CA SER A 38 -2.79 7.20 -22.11
C SER A 38 -1.29 7.12 -21.93
N ALA A 39 -0.83 6.66 -20.76
CA ALA A 39 0.58 6.49 -20.45
C ALA A 39 1.22 5.33 -21.24
N ALA A 40 0.49 4.23 -21.40
CA ALA A 40 0.94 3.00 -22.04
C ALA A 40 1.21 3.15 -23.56
N ARG A 41 0.55 4.11 -24.21
CA ARG A 41 0.66 4.33 -25.65
C ARG A 41 2.09 4.67 -26.11
N SER A 42 2.90 5.20 -25.21
CA SER A 42 4.29 5.60 -25.48
C SER A 42 5.32 4.55 -25.05
N ALA A 43 4.89 3.37 -24.55
CA ALA A 43 5.78 2.31 -24.06
C ALA A 43 5.61 1.05 -24.91
N ASP A 44 6.70 0.37 -25.21
CA ASP A 44 6.73 -0.81 -26.11
C ASP A 44 5.84 -1.97 -25.65
N ASN A 45 5.54 -2.09 -24.36
CA ASN A 45 4.66 -3.12 -23.78
C ASN A 45 3.45 -2.52 -23.00
N GLY A 46 3.07 -1.30 -23.29
CA GLY A 46 2.10 -0.57 -22.50
C GLY A 46 0.71 -1.21 -22.45
N MET A 47 0.29 -1.88 -23.52
CA MET A 47 -1.04 -2.51 -23.57
C MET A 47 -1.21 -3.63 -22.53
N SER A 48 -0.15 -4.31 -22.14
CA SER A 48 -0.20 -5.34 -21.09
C SER A 48 -0.61 -4.75 -19.73
N GLY A 49 -0.12 -3.55 -19.38
CA GLY A 49 -0.51 -2.84 -18.17
C GLY A 49 -2.00 -2.49 -18.15
N VAL A 50 -2.55 -2.06 -19.28
CA VAL A 50 -4.00 -1.74 -19.41
C VAL A 50 -4.85 -2.99 -19.18
N ILE A 51 -4.48 -4.11 -19.80
CA ILE A 51 -5.20 -5.39 -19.64
C ILE A 51 -5.14 -5.85 -18.18
N MET A 52 -3.98 -5.73 -17.53
CA MET A 52 -3.83 -6.06 -16.10
C MET A 52 -4.71 -5.15 -15.22
N GLN A 53 -4.75 -3.86 -15.49
CA GLN A 53 -5.56 -2.90 -14.73
C GLN A 53 -7.06 -3.22 -14.85
N ILE A 54 -7.55 -3.49 -16.05
CA ILE A 54 -8.93 -3.89 -16.27
C ILE A 54 -9.24 -5.22 -15.58
N GLY A 55 -8.37 -6.22 -15.74
CA GLY A 55 -8.50 -7.51 -15.09
C GLY A 55 -8.54 -7.42 -13.57
N ALA A 56 -7.62 -6.65 -12.98
CA ALA A 56 -7.58 -6.41 -11.54
C ALA A 56 -8.86 -5.70 -11.05
N SER A 57 -9.38 -4.72 -11.80
CA SER A 57 -10.62 -4.03 -11.46
C SER A 57 -11.84 -4.96 -11.45
N ILE A 58 -11.93 -5.87 -12.43
CA ILE A 58 -13.01 -6.87 -12.50
C ILE A 58 -12.89 -7.86 -11.33
N VAL A 59 -11.70 -8.40 -11.07
CA VAL A 59 -11.45 -9.31 -9.95
C VAL A 59 -11.74 -8.63 -8.63
N GLY A 60 -11.31 -7.38 -8.45
CA GLY A 60 -11.61 -6.59 -7.26
C GLY A 60 -13.11 -6.40 -7.02
N LEU A 61 -13.88 -6.13 -8.05
CA LEU A 61 -15.35 -6.02 -7.95
C LEU A 61 -16.00 -7.35 -7.56
N ILE A 62 -15.56 -8.45 -8.14
CA ILE A 62 -16.07 -9.80 -7.80
C ILE A 62 -15.74 -10.13 -6.34
N LEU A 63 -14.51 -9.87 -5.90
CA LEU A 63 -14.10 -10.09 -4.51
C LEU A 63 -14.90 -9.21 -3.54
N ALA A 64 -15.15 -7.95 -3.88
CA ALA A 64 -15.98 -7.06 -3.08
C ALA A 64 -17.41 -7.60 -2.94
N MET A 65 -18.00 -8.13 -4.01
CA MET A 65 -19.32 -8.77 -3.97
C MET A 65 -19.32 -10.04 -3.09
N LEU A 66 -18.28 -10.86 -3.14
CA LEU A 66 -18.19 -12.09 -2.35
C LEU A 66 -17.98 -11.79 -0.86
N ILE A 67 -17.06 -10.88 -0.55
CA ILE A 67 -16.75 -10.50 0.83
C ILE A 67 -17.93 -9.80 1.50
N SER A 68 -18.69 -8.98 0.75
CA SER A 68 -19.87 -8.29 1.30
C SER A 68 -21.00 -9.23 1.76
N GLN A 69 -20.96 -10.51 1.39
CA GLN A 69 -21.93 -11.51 1.83
C GLN A 69 -21.49 -12.25 3.10
N VAL A 70 -20.27 -12.03 3.54
CA VAL A 70 -19.71 -12.65 4.75
C VAL A 70 -19.90 -11.69 5.91
N ASP A 71 -20.36 -12.20 7.04
CA ASP A 71 -20.46 -11.41 8.25
C ASP A 71 -19.05 -11.03 8.75
N TYR A 72 -18.86 -9.75 9.08
CA TYR A 72 -17.56 -9.27 9.57
C TYR A 72 -17.15 -9.95 10.88
N GLU A 73 -18.13 -10.39 11.72
CA GLU A 73 -17.84 -11.11 12.96
C GLU A 73 -17.18 -12.47 12.67
N ASP A 74 -17.60 -13.16 11.62
CA ASP A 74 -16.99 -14.43 11.20
C ASP A 74 -15.57 -14.19 10.65
N ILE A 75 -15.35 -13.10 9.91
CA ILE A 75 -14.02 -12.70 9.49
C ILE A 75 -13.13 -12.44 10.71
N CYS A 76 -13.64 -11.69 11.69
CA CYS A 76 -12.93 -11.41 12.94
C CYS A 76 -12.67 -12.70 13.76
N ARG A 77 -13.58 -13.66 13.76
CA ARG A 77 -13.39 -14.94 14.48
C ARG A 77 -12.23 -15.76 13.90
N LEU A 78 -12.05 -15.70 12.59
CA LEU A 78 -10.98 -16.40 11.87
C LEU A 78 -9.66 -15.65 11.83
N TRP A 79 -9.47 -14.62 12.66
CA TRP A 79 -8.26 -13.81 12.70
C TRP A 79 -6.93 -14.63 12.79
N PRO A 80 -6.84 -15.77 13.53
CA PRO A 80 -5.59 -16.51 13.57
C PRO A 80 -5.22 -17.14 12.23
N VAL A 81 -6.23 -17.57 11.46
CA VAL A 81 -6.05 -18.16 10.13
C VAL A 81 -5.54 -17.09 9.15
N TRP A 82 -6.19 -15.93 9.13
CA TRP A 82 -5.76 -14.82 8.27
C TRP A 82 -4.35 -14.35 8.62
N SER A 83 -4.03 -14.27 9.93
CA SER A 83 -2.69 -13.92 10.40
C SER A 83 -1.64 -14.92 9.92
N ALA A 84 -1.91 -16.21 10.07
CA ALA A 84 -0.98 -17.26 9.65
C ALA A 84 -0.74 -17.23 8.14
N ILE A 85 -1.80 -17.02 7.34
CA ILE A 85 -1.69 -16.89 5.88
C ILE A 85 -0.87 -15.65 5.51
N ALA A 86 -1.20 -14.48 6.07
CA ALA A 86 -0.51 -13.23 5.73
C ALA A 86 0.97 -13.26 6.13
N VAL A 87 1.28 -13.71 7.34
CA VAL A 87 2.67 -13.87 7.81
C VAL A 87 3.40 -14.90 6.96
N GLY A 88 2.78 -16.04 6.66
CA GLY A 88 3.37 -17.07 5.80
C GLY A 88 3.71 -16.57 4.41
N LEU A 89 2.82 -15.80 3.79
CA LEU A 89 3.07 -15.18 2.47
C LEU A 89 4.21 -14.15 2.53
N VAL A 90 4.28 -13.34 3.59
CA VAL A 90 5.40 -12.41 3.77
C VAL A 90 6.70 -13.17 4.00
N LEU A 91 6.70 -14.24 4.80
CA LEU A 91 7.90 -15.07 4.98
C LEU A 91 8.36 -15.75 3.69
N LEU A 92 7.45 -16.09 2.78
CA LEU A 92 7.80 -16.64 1.47
C LEU A 92 8.63 -15.66 0.62
N THR A 93 8.51 -14.36 0.82
CA THR A 93 9.32 -13.39 0.06
C THR A 93 10.81 -13.43 0.44
N PHE A 94 11.17 -13.93 1.63
CA PHE A 94 12.56 -14.13 2.05
C PHE A 94 13.18 -15.41 1.48
N THR A 95 12.40 -16.21 0.74
CA THR A 95 12.87 -17.39 0.04
C THR A 95 13.20 -17.05 -1.43
N PRO A 96 13.77 -17.98 -2.21
CA PRO A 96 14.01 -17.78 -3.65
C PRO A 96 12.75 -17.48 -4.48
N LEU A 97 11.55 -17.57 -3.88
CA LEU A 97 10.28 -17.18 -4.52
C LEU A 97 10.04 -15.67 -4.45
N GLY A 98 10.78 -14.97 -3.58
CA GLY A 98 10.75 -13.50 -3.49
C GLY A 98 11.28 -12.87 -4.77
N LEU A 99 10.60 -11.83 -5.21
CA LEU A 99 10.95 -11.09 -6.41
C LEU A 99 11.31 -9.67 -6.05
N ASN A 100 12.38 -9.22 -6.66
CA ASN A 100 12.73 -7.82 -6.72
C ASN A 100 12.04 -7.21 -7.94
N VAL A 101 11.31 -6.13 -7.77
CA VAL A 101 10.75 -5.36 -8.88
C VAL A 101 11.83 -4.39 -9.38
N ALA A 102 12.03 -4.34 -10.68
CA ALA A 102 13.12 -3.62 -11.32
C ALA A 102 13.32 -2.20 -10.76
N GLY A 103 14.50 -1.94 -10.21
CA GLY A 103 14.91 -0.64 -9.69
C GLY A 103 14.76 -0.44 -8.18
N THR A 104 14.29 -1.45 -7.44
CA THR A 104 14.23 -1.42 -5.97
C THR A 104 15.15 -2.48 -5.36
N ASP A 105 15.69 -2.22 -4.18
CA ASP A 105 16.52 -3.18 -3.44
C ASP A 105 15.67 -4.11 -2.55
N ASP A 106 14.33 -3.98 -2.59
CA ASP A 106 13.38 -4.74 -1.78
C ASP A 106 12.98 -6.06 -2.44
N THR A 107 12.83 -7.11 -1.65
CA THR A 107 12.30 -8.42 -2.07
C THR A 107 10.86 -8.62 -1.58
N ALA A 108 10.02 -7.62 -1.77
CA ALA A 108 8.68 -7.54 -1.17
C ALA A 108 7.58 -8.20 -2.01
N TRP A 109 7.89 -8.74 -3.18
CA TRP A 109 6.92 -9.25 -4.14
C TRP A 109 7.02 -10.76 -4.31
N LEU A 110 5.87 -11.39 -4.52
CA LEU A 110 5.75 -12.75 -5.06
C LEU A 110 5.22 -12.66 -6.49
N GLY A 111 5.61 -13.55 -7.35
CA GLY A 111 5.09 -13.53 -8.71
C GLY A 111 5.21 -14.84 -9.45
N VAL A 112 4.29 -15.02 -10.39
CA VAL A 112 4.25 -16.14 -11.31
C VAL A 112 4.33 -15.62 -12.73
N ARG A 113 5.19 -16.21 -13.53
CA ARG A 113 5.30 -15.93 -14.95
C ARG A 113 4.39 -16.88 -15.73
N ILE A 114 3.40 -16.31 -16.43
CA ILE A 114 2.47 -17.05 -17.27
C ILE A 114 2.69 -16.59 -18.72
N GLY A 115 3.49 -17.32 -19.48
CA GLY A 115 3.87 -16.91 -20.84
C GLY A 115 4.66 -15.61 -20.86
N SER A 116 4.15 -14.60 -21.56
CA SER A 116 4.71 -13.24 -21.62
C SER A 116 4.25 -12.34 -20.46
N PHE A 117 3.24 -12.74 -19.68
CA PHE A 117 2.72 -11.97 -18.55
C PHE A 117 3.41 -12.36 -17.27
N ARG A 118 3.74 -11.35 -16.45
CA ARG A 118 4.24 -11.51 -15.09
C ARG A 118 3.17 -10.98 -14.13
N LEU A 119 2.51 -11.90 -13.44
CA LEU A 119 1.61 -11.54 -12.35
C LEU A 119 2.42 -11.41 -11.08
N THR A 120 2.45 -10.22 -10.49
CA THR A 120 3.11 -9.94 -9.22
C THR A 120 2.07 -9.62 -8.17
N PHE A 121 2.31 -10.07 -6.95
CA PHE A 121 1.47 -9.81 -5.78
C PHE A 121 2.38 -9.41 -4.62
N GLN A 122 2.01 -8.35 -3.91
CA GLN A 122 2.72 -7.90 -2.71
C GLN A 122 2.00 -8.42 -1.47
N PRO A 123 2.58 -9.39 -0.73
CA PRO A 123 1.95 -9.97 0.46
C PRO A 123 1.66 -8.95 1.57
N ALA A 124 2.44 -7.88 1.65
CA ALA A 124 2.23 -6.80 2.61
C ALA A 124 0.86 -6.11 2.45
N GLU A 125 0.27 -6.09 1.23
CA GLU A 125 -1.07 -5.55 1.01
C GLU A 125 -2.14 -6.37 1.75
N LEU A 126 -2.05 -7.71 1.69
CA LEU A 126 -2.94 -8.58 2.44
C LEU A 126 -2.65 -8.47 3.95
N MET A 127 -1.39 -8.35 4.33
CA MET A 127 -0.98 -8.22 5.73
C MET A 127 -1.53 -6.91 6.35
N LYS A 128 -1.65 -5.81 5.62
CA LYS A 128 -2.29 -4.57 6.13
C LYS A 128 -3.75 -4.83 6.56
N ILE A 129 -4.52 -5.48 5.69
CA ILE A 129 -5.93 -5.82 6.00
C ILE A 129 -6.00 -6.74 7.22
N THR A 130 -5.17 -7.78 7.24
CA THR A 130 -5.12 -8.74 8.34
C THR A 130 -4.70 -8.08 9.64
N PHE A 131 -3.71 -7.17 9.60
CA PHE A 131 -3.26 -6.41 10.76
C PHE A 131 -4.39 -5.54 11.34
N ILE A 132 -5.13 -4.83 10.50
CA ILE A 132 -6.27 -4.01 10.95
C ILE A 132 -7.29 -4.89 11.70
N ILE A 133 -7.65 -6.04 11.16
CA ILE A 133 -8.61 -6.96 11.77
C ILE A 133 -8.08 -7.49 13.10
N THR A 134 -6.86 -8.03 13.12
CA THR A 134 -6.29 -8.64 14.32
C THR A 134 -6.02 -7.62 15.42
N PHE A 135 -5.60 -6.43 15.03
CA PHE A 135 -5.35 -5.34 15.97
C PHE A 135 -6.65 -4.79 16.56
N ALA A 136 -7.72 -4.67 15.75
CA ALA A 136 -9.05 -4.32 16.24
C ALA A 136 -9.59 -5.33 17.25
N VAL A 137 -9.44 -6.63 16.95
CA VAL A 137 -9.81 -7.72 17.90
C VAL A 137 -8.96 -7.62 19.18
N HIS A 138 -7.67 -7.33 19.09
CA HIS A 138 -6.81 -7.16 20.27
C HIS A 138 -7.25 -5.96 21.11
N LEU A 139 -7.47 -4.80 20.47
CA LEU A 139 -7.95 -3.58 21.13
C LEU A 139 -9.30 -3.80 21.84
N SER A 140 -10.24 -4.46 21.20
CA SER A 140 -11.56 -4.75 21.80
C SER A 140 -11.45 -5.61 23.08
N ARG A 141 -10.51 -6.55 23.10
CA ARG A 141 -10.30 -7.43 24.27
C ARG A 141 -9.65 -6.71 25.45
N VAL A 142 -8.81 -5.70 25.19
CA VAL A 142 -8.08 -4.97 26.22
C VAL A 142 -8.68 -3.61 26.54
N GLN A 143 -9.87 -3.30 26.00
CA GLN A 143 -10.52 -2.00 26.11
C GLN A 143 -10.64 -1.47 27.54
N GLN A 144 -10.91 -2.34 28.51
CA GLN A 144 -11.02 -1.95 29.94
C GLN A 144 -9.68 -1.54 30.54
N ASP A 145 -8.59 -2.10 30.04
CA ASP A 145 -7.24 -1.88 30.51
C ASP A 145 -6.38 -1.00 29.59
N ILE A 146 -7.02 -0.33 28.62
CA ILE A 146 -6.34 0.39 27.53
C ILE A 146 -5.39 1.49 28.02
N ARG A 147 -5.63 2.02 29.22
CA ARG A 147 -4.80 3.08 29.83
C ARG A 147 -3.56 2.53 30.59
N ARG A 148 -3.45 1.22 30.77
CA ARG A 148 -2.32 0.61 31.49
C ARG A 148 -1.10 0.54 30.57
N PHE A 149 0.06 0.92 31.07
CA PHE A 149 1.33 0.85 30.33
C PHE A 149 1.63 -0.56 29.81
N LYS A 150 1.37 -1.61 30.63
CA LYS A 150 1.56 -3.00 30.21
C LYS A 150 0.72 -3.35 28.96
N THR A 151 -0.51 -2.87 28.89
CA THR A 151 -1.38 -3.07 27.73
C THR A 151 -0.81 -2.39 26.48
N LEU A 152 -0.30 -1.17 26.63
CA LEU A 152 0.34 -0.45 25.54
C LEU A 152 1.57 -1.20 25.00
N VAL A 153 2.40 -1.75 25.87
CA VAL A 153 3.55 -2.57 25.48
C VAL A 153 3.11 -3.81 24.68
N LEU A 154 2.05 -4.52 25.12
CA LEU A 154 1.53 -5.68 24.40
C LEU A 154 0.97 -5.32 23.04
N LEU A 155 0.28 -4.17 22.93
CA LEU A 155 -0.22 -3.64 21.65
C LEU A 155 0.93 -3.26 20.72
N ALA A 156 1.98 -2.62 21.25
CA ALA A 156 3.18 -2.29 20.49
C ALA A 156 3.91 -3.56 19.99
N LEU A 157 4.06 -4.59 20.84
CA LEU A 157 4.62 -5.88 20.42
C LEU A 157 3.82 -6.55 19.32
N HIS A 158 2.47 -6.48 19.36
CA HIS A 158 1.63 -6.99 18.27
C HIS A 158 1.93 -6.24 16.96
N ALA A 159 2.02 -4.92 16.99
CA ALA A 159 2.30 -4.11 15.81
C ALA A 159 3.74 -4.30 15.28
N MET A 160 4.71 -4.57 16.16
CA MET A 160 6.10 -4.79 15.77
C MET A 160 6.30 -6.01 14.88
N ILE A 161 5.38 -7.01 14.92
CA ILE A 161 5.48 -8.19 14.06
C ILE A 161 5.36 -7.80 12.57
N PRO A 162 4.24 -7.22 12.09
CA PRO A 162 4.12 -6.83 10.69
C PRO A 162 5.11 -5.71 10.32
N ILE A 163 5.32 -4.72 11.18
CA ILE A 163 6.27 -3.63 10.93
C ILE A 163 7.68 -4.18 10.72
N GLY A 164 8.14 -5.04 11.63
CA GLY A 164 9.48 -5.63 11.57
C GLY A 164 9.67 -6.52 10.35
N LEU A 165 8.70 -7.37 10.01
CA LEU A 165 8.78 -8.23 8.83
C LEU A 165 8.88 -7.42 7.54
N VAL A 166 8.06 -6.39 7.38
CA VAL A 166 8.07 -5.54 6.19
C VAL A 166 9.32 -4.68 6.11
N PHE A 167 9.79 -4.17 7.24
CA PHE A 167 11.06 -3.45 7.31
C PHE A 167 12.25 -4.32 6.90
N LEU A 168 12.29 -5.58 7.35
CA LEU A 168 13.31 -6.55 6.96
C LEU A 168 13.28 -6.92 5.46
N GLN A 169 12.14 -6.76 4.77
CA GLN A 169 12.04 -6.90 3.31
C GLN A 169 12.72 -5.75 2.56
N GLY A 170 13.08 -4.65 3.25
CA GLY A 170 13.58 -3.41 2.66
C GLY A 170 12.50 -2.43 2.24
N ASP A 171 11.22 -2.73 2.48
CA ASP A 171 10.09 -1.84 2.14
C ASP A 171 9.80 -0.86 3.27
N ASP A 172 10.68 0.14 3.40
CA ASP A 172 10.57 1.19 4.43
C ASP A 172 9.24 1.98 4.31
N GLY A 173 8.75 2.17 3.08
CA GLY A 173 7.51 2.90 2.80
C GLY A 173 6.29 2.18 3.35
N THR A 174 6.15 0.91 3.05
CA THR A 174 5.04 0.10 3.57
C THR A 174 5.14 -0.10 5.09
N ALA A 175 6.35 -0.23 5.66
CA ALA A 175 6.54 -0.26 7.11
C ALA A 175 6.02 1.01 7.79
N LEU A 176 6.24 2.19 7.19
CA LEU A 176 5.67 3.45 7.68
C LEU A 176 4.14 3.45 7.65
N VAL A 177 3.52 2.89 6.62
CA VAL A 177 2.05 2.74 6.56
C VAL A 177 1.53 1.89 7.71
N PHE A 178 2.19 0.78 8.07
CA PHE A 178 1.80 -0.01 9.25
C PHE A 178 1.91 0.79 10.55
N ILE A 179 2.96 1.61 10.71
CA ILE A 179 3.10 2.52 11.86
C ILE A 179 1.92 3.50 11.92
N MET A 180 1.54 4.08 10.77
CA MET A 180 0.41 5.01 10.71
C MET A 180 -0.92 4.34 11.04
N ILE A 181 -1.17 3.11 10.57
CA ILE A 181 -2.33 2.31 10.93
C ILE A 181 -2.36 2.07 12.44
N PHE A 182 -1.24 1.60 13.02
CA PHE A 182 -1.10 1.37 14.45
C PHE A 182 -1.43 2.60 15.27
N LEU A 183 -0.81 3.74 14.97
CA LEU A 183 -1.02 5.00 15.69
C LEU A 183 -2.46 5.49 15.56
N SER A 184 -3.04 5.42 14.37
CA SER A 184 -4.44 5.84 14.14
C SER A 184 -5.44 4.98 14.91
N MET A 185 -5.26 3.68 14.93
CA MET A 185 -6.14 2.77 15.66
C MET A 185 -6.00 2.95 17.19
N LEU A 186 -4.78 3.17 17.70
CA LEU A 186 -4.58 3.52 19.09
C LEU A 186 -5.27 4.84 19.48
N LEU A 187 -5.20 5.85 18.62
CA LEU A 187 -5.83 7.16 18.88
C LEU A 187 -7.33 7.01 19.06
N VAL A 188 -7.98 6.27 18.17
CA VAL A 188 -9.44 6.04 18.25
C VAL A 188 -9.82 5.16 19.43
N SER A 189 -8.93 4.29 19.91
CA SER A 189 -9.20 3.38 21.02
C SER A 189 -9.24 4.05 22.41
N GLY A 190 -8.84 5.32 22.52
CA GLY A 190 -8.87 6.08 23.79
C GLY A 190 -7.65 5.87 24.69
N VAL A 191 -6.52 5.47 24.11
CA VAL A 191 -5.22 5.46 24.80
C VAL A 191 -4.89 6.86 25.30
N ASN A 192 -4.24 6.96 26.45
CA ASN A 192 -3.84 8.25 27.02
C ASN A 192 -2.94 9.04 26.07
N LEU A 193 -3.34 10.26 25.73
CA LEU A 193 -2.61 11.14 24.81
C LEU A 193 -1.15 11.41 25.27
N LEU A 194 -0.89 11.31 26.58
CA LEU A 194 0.46 11.44 27.10
C LEU A 194 1.46 10.46 26.46
N TYR A 195 1.02 9.24 26.14
CA TYR A 195 1.88 8.26 25.49
C TYR A 195 2.24 8.65 24.05
N TYR A 196 1.35 9.36 23.34
CA TYR A 196 1.67 9.94 22.03
C TYR A 196 2.72 11.04 22.14
N VAL A 197 2.56 11.93 23.12
CA VAL A 197 3.53 13.00 23.36
C VAL A 197 4.91 12.42 23.70
N LEU A 198 4.94 11.44 24.59
CA LEU A 198 6.19 10.75 24.97
C LEU A 198 6.79 9.97 23.80
N GLY A 199 5.95 9.30 23.02
CA GLY A 199 6.39 8.60 21.80
C GLY A 199 6.97 9.56 20.77
N LEU A 200 6.31 10.69 20.53
CA LEU A 200 6.81 11.73 19.62
C LEU A 200 8.11 12.33 20.12
N ALA A 201 8.20 12.64 21.40
CA ALA A 201 9.43 13.14 22.02
C ALA A 201 10.57 12.12 21.87
N GLY A 202 10.28 10.84 22.08
CA GLY A 202 11.24 9.74 21.85
C GLY A 202 11.70 9.67 20.39
N VAL A 203 10.79 9.75 19.43
CA VAL A 203 11.13 9.77 18.00
C VAL A 203 12.00 11.01 17.69
N CYS A 204 11.61 12.20 18.14
CA CYS A 204 12.40 13.42 17.93
C CYS A 204 13.81 13.33 18.52
N ALA A 205 13.99 12.62 19.64
CA ALA A 205 15.30 12.40 20.23
C ALA A 205 16.12 11.34 19.46
N LEU A 206 15.45 10.32 18.90
CA LEU A 206 16.10 9.24 18.17
C LEU A 206 16.43 9.59 16.72
N VAL A 207 15.66 10.48 16.08
CA VAL A 207 15.88 10.89 14.67
C VAL A 207 17.31 11.40 14.42
N PRO A 208 17.91 12.30 15.22
CA PRO A 208 19.28 12.73 15.02
C PRO A 208 20.30 11.58 15.13
N LEU A 209 20.08 10.66 16.06
CA LEU A 209 20.93 9.47 16.23
C LEU A 209 20.80 8.52 15.03
N ALA A 210 19.56 8.26 14.59
CA ALA A 210 19.30 7.45 13.41
C ALA A 210 19.91 8.08 12.16
N TRP A 211 19.78 9.39 12.00
CA TRP A 211 20.36 10.13 10.89
C TRP A 211 21.88 9.99 10.79
N THR A 212 22.56 10.06 11.94
CA THR A 212 24.04 10.01 11.98
C THR A 212 24.58 8.61 11.89
N TYR A 213 23.95 7.62 12.53
CA TYR A 213 24.51 6.29 12.74
C TYR A 213 23.81 5.16 12.00
N LEU A 214 22.51 5.30 11.68
CA LEU A 214 21.71 4.20 11.11
C LEU A 214 21.38 4.36 9.65
N LEU A 215 21.20 5.62 9.16
CA LEU A 215 20.82 5.84 7.78
C LEU A 215 22.07 5.80 6.87
N THR A 216 21.95 5.00 5.79
CA THR A 216 22.91 5.02 4.68
C THR A 216 22.79 6.32 3.89
N ASP A 217 23.82 6.68 3.12
CA ASP A 217 23.82 7.90 2.33
C ASP A 217 22.70 7.90 1.27
N ASP A 218 22.35 6.74 0.71
CA ASP A 218 21.21 6.62 -0.22
C ASP A 218 19.86 6.90 0.45
N LYS A 219 19.65 6.41 1.68
CA LYS A 219 18.43 6.72 2.45
C LYS A 219 18.37 8.19 2.84
N LYS A 220 19.49 8.80 3.24
CA LYS A 220 19.58 10.26 3.48
C LYS A 220 19.27 11.04 2.22
N ALA A 221 19.81 10.61 1.06
CA ALA A 221 19.56 11.25 -0.22
C ALA A 221 18.07 11.25 -0.59
N ARG A 222 17.35 10.15 -0.33
CA ARG A 222 15.89 10.05 -0.56
C ARG A 222 15.10 11.09 0.24
N PHE A 223 15.50 11.38 1.47
CA PHE A 223 14.86 12.44 2.27
C PHE A 223 15.26 13.85 1.79
N LEU A 224 16.54 14.05 1.48
CA LEU A 224 17.06 15.37 1.13
C LEU A 224 16.61 15.80 -0.27
N CYS A 225 16.49 14.89 -1.23
CA CYS A 225 16.09 15.22 -2.61
C CYS A 225 14.63 15.71 -2.74
N ILE A 226 13.83 15.69 -1.67
CA ILE A 226 12.51 16.34 -1.61
C ILE A 226 12.69 17.88 -1.56
N LEU A 227 13.80 18.36 -1.03
CA LEU A 227 14.09 19.78 -0.89
C LEU A 227 14.80 20.31 -2.16
N PRO A 228 14.31 21.41 -2.78
CA PRO A 228 14.83 21.91 -4.06
C PRO A 228 16.35 22.02 -4.19
N PRO A 229 17.10 22.53 -3.18
CA PRO A 229 18.56 22.68 -3.33
C PRO A 229 19.31 21.35 -3.47
N TYR A 230 18.71 20.26 -2.96
CA TYR A 230 19.35 18.95 -2.96
C TYR A 230 18.97 18.08 -4.16
N ILE A 231 17.91 18.42 -4.89
CA ILE A 231 17.49 17.67 -6.09
C ILE A 231 18.63 17.66 -7.10
N GLU A 232 19.23 18.83 -7.37
CA GLU A 232 20.34 18.98 -8.32
C GLU A 232 21.57 18.18 -7.90
N LYS A 233 21.87 18.13 -6.59
CA LYS A 233 22.99 17.36 -6.05
C LYS A 233 22.87 15.86 -6.29
N TYR A 234 21.65 15.34 -6.32
CA TYR A 234 21.35 13.91 -6.46
C TYR A 234 20.76 13.54 -7.83
N LEU A 235 20.89 14.42 -8.85
CA LEU A 235 20.38 14.18 -10.20
C LEU A 235 20.88 12.90 -10.85
N GLY A 236 22.13 12.51 -10.57
CA GLY A 236 22.71 11.27 -11.10
C GLY A 236 22.25 9.97 -10.44
N THR A 237 21.46 10.06 -9.36
CA THR A 237 21.05 8.92 -8.54
C THR A 237 19.58 9.03 -8.12
N THR A 238 19.34 9.21 -6.84
CA THR A 238 18.02 9.18 -6.19
C THR A 238 17.13 10.38 -6.56
N GLY A 239 17.72 11.53 -6.87
CA GLY A 239 16.98 12.76 -7.20
C GLY A 239 16.45 12.83 -8.64
N TRP A 240 16.92 11.95 -9.53
CA TRP A 240 16.54 11.98 -10.94
C TRP A 240 15.03 11.80 -11.16
N GLN A 241 14.42 10.86 -10.44
CA GLN A 241 12.99 10.58 -10.57
C GLN A 241 12.14 11.78 -10.12
N GLN A 242 12.50 12.42 -8.99
CA GLN A 242 11.81 13.61 -8.50
C GLN A 242 11.96 14.78 -9.45
N TYR A 243 13.15 14.97 -10.00
CA TYR A 243 13.42 16.03 -10.97
C TYR A 243 12.61 15.86 -12.25
N GLU A 244 12.62 14.69 -12.85
CA GLU A 244 11.80 14.40 -14.04
C GLU A 244 10.30 14.50 -13.74
N GLY A 245 9.85 14.06 -12.55
CA GLY A 245 8.47 14.23 -12.09
C GLY A 245 8.06 15.71 -12.00
N LEU A 246 8.89 16.55 -11.37
CA LEU A 246 8.64 18.00 -11.28
C LEU A 246 8.58 18.65 -12.66
N LYS A 247 9.47 18.24 -13.56
CA LYS A 247 9.50 18.74 -14.94
C LYS A 247 8.26 18.32 -15.73
N ALA A 248 7.81 17.06 -15.56
CA ALA A 248 6.60 16.55 -16.17
C ALA A 248 5.36 17.31 -15.67
N ILE A 249 5.21 17.47 -14.35
CA ILE A 249 4.11 18.23 -13.74
C ILE A 249 4.16 19.69 -14.19
N GLY A 250 5.33 20.32 -14.15
CA GLY A 250 5.53 21.70 -14.58
C GLY A 250 5.17 21.94 -16.06
N SER A 251 5.44 20.97 -16.93
CA SER A 251 5.09 21.06 -18.35
C SER A 251 3.59 21.03 -18.60
N GLY A 252 2.82 20.37 -17.72
CA GLY A 252 1.37 20.28 -17.82
C GLY A 252 0.63 21.55 -17.35
N GLN A 253 1.28 22.41 -16.56
CA GLN A 253 0.65 23.59 -15.96
C GLN A 253 -0.67 23.20 -15.22
N LEU A 254 -1.68 24.09 -15.20
CA LEU A 254 -2.98 23.86 -14.55
C LEU A 254 -3.93 22.98 -15.36
N THR A 255 -3.82 22.97 -16.69
CA THR A 255 -4.77 22.30 -17.59
C THR A 255 -4.28 20.95 -18.09
N GLY A 256 -3.03 20.59 -17.80
CA GLY A 256 -2.38 19.41 -18.35
C GLY A 256 -2.04 19.53 -19.84
N LEU A 257 -1.24 18.63 -20.36
CA LEU A 257 -0.90 18.57 -21.79
C LEU A 257 -2.08 18.04 -22.64
N GLY A 258 -3.09 17.45 -21.99
CA GLY A 258 -4.25 16.85 -22.63
C GLY A 258 -4.14 15.33 -22.78
N TYR A 259 -5.29 14.67 -22.78
CA TYR A 259 -5.39 13.22 -22.89
C TYR A 259 -4.75 12.73 -24.21
N LEU A 260 -3.91 11.71 -24.14
CA LEU A 260 -3.12 11.13 -25.25
C LEU A 260 -2.06 12.08 -25.87
N LYS A 261 -1.84 13.27 -25.34
CA LYS A 261 -0.86 14.24 -25.87
C LYS A 261 0.46 14.25 -25.09
N GLY A 262 0.58 13.49 -24.03
CA GLY A 262 1.83 13.39 -23.26
C GLY A 262 2.97 12.85 -24.12
N GLY A 263 4.13 13.55 -24.13
CA GLY A 263 5.28 13.22 -24.97
C GLY A 263 6.03 11.97 -24.51
N ASN A 264 6.85 11.39 -25.42
CA ASN A 264 7.60 10.15 -25.22
C ASN A 264 8.83 10.31 -24.28
N GLY A 265 9.08 11.49 -23.71
CA GLY A 265 10.33 11.81 -23.04
C GLY A 265 10.31 11.72 -21.51
N PHE A 266 9.21 11.35 -20.89
CA PHE A 266 9.08 11.50 -19.44
C PHE A 266 9.02 10.17 -18.71
N SER A 267 9.85 10.08 -17.74
CA SER A 267 9.91 9.20 -16.58
C SER A 267 9.70 7.71 -16.78
N PHE A 268 10.69 6.97 -16.31
CA PHE A 268 10.71 5.53 -16.15
C PHE A 268 9.50 4.96 -15.37
N ALA A 269 8.97 5.72 -14.40
CA ALA A 269 7.83 5.34 -13.56
C ALA A 269 6.48 5.93 -14.02
N ARG A 270 6.37 6.38 -15.28
CA ARG A 270 5.18 7.06 -15.81
C ARG A 270 3.88 6.23 -15.71
N ASN A 271 3.99 4.92 -15.82
CA ASN A 271 2.84 4.02 -15.77
C ASN A 271 2.38 3.69 -14.34
N ASN A 272 3.17 4.02 -13.34
CA ASN A 272 2.94 3.68 -11.94
C ASN A 272 2.90 4.97 -11.10
N ASP A 273 4.07 5.44 -10.67
CA ASP A 273 4.17 6.50 -9.66
C ASP A 273 3.90 7.90 -10.22
N LEU A 274 4.13 8.11 -11.52
CA LEU A 274 3.99 9.40 -12.20
C LEU A 274 2.92 9.36 -13.31
N ILE A 275 1.80 8.75 -13.02
CA ILE A 275 0.71 8.53 -14.00
C ILE A 275 -0.11 9.80 -14.28
N PHE A 276 -0.07 10.80 -13.43
CA PHE A 276 -0.83 12.06 -13.52
C PHE A 276 -0.14 13.15 -14.34
#